data_1cbb337461be63b381f88f3fbe6b0d24
#
_entry.id   1cbb337461be63b381f88f3fbe6b0d24
#
_cell.length_a   1.000
_cell.length_b   1.000
_cell.length_c   1.000
_cell.angle_alpha   90.00
_cell.angle_beta   90.00
_cell.angle_gamma   90.00
#
_symmetry.space_group_name_H-M   'P 1'
#
loop_
_entity.id
_entity.type
_entity.pdbx_description
1 polymer ?
#
loop_
_entity_poly.entity_id
_entity_poly.type
_entity_poly.pdbx_seq_one_letter_code
_entity_poly.pdbx_strand_id
1 'polypeptide(L)'
;MPSNRSIKVSPIYDESLDFYGNPKPVEMGRGYFYKYKSLTSELLPHTVEIIKDRKIFCPKPSQTNDKEEEFRPSVTVGDYSDPIYKARVHKWVRRTVARSKPVATEAQIQHQLSILTQNDLEGYAKQLEPEYHREIENRYRILSLSDIPDNHHLWANYADNYAGICFQFFFTPKFSTVYRVQYVKRRPNWDLVCDQGMETLSATALTKLEKWQDEREYRMVMSEPALPYGPVLIDQKLALPINLFAGIYLGHRITQENKNIILKLAKQHLPSVPIYEVAETMPVKRIL
;
A
#
# COMPACT_ATOMS: atom_id res chain seq x y z
N MET A 1 19.68 21.36 -20.26
CA MET A 1 19.46 20.81 -18.90
C MET A 1 17.98 20.49 -18.77
N PRO A 2 17.56 19.26 -18.56
CA PRO A 2 16.15 18.97 -18.37
C PRO A 2 15.76 19.40 -16.95
N SER A 3 14.81 20.30 -16.87
CA SER A 3 14.20 20.76 -15.63
C SER A 3 13.72 19.56 -14.81
N ASN A 4 14.19 19.47 -13.58
CA ASN A 4 13.60 18.62 -12.53
C ASN A 4 12.17 19.13 -12.26
N ARG A 5 11.23 18.77 -13.14
CA ARG A 5 9.82 18.88 -12.79
C ARG A 5 9.63 17.88 -11.65
N SER A 6 9.44 18.37 -10.43
CA SER A 6 8.82 17.58 -9.38
C SER A 6 7.64 16.87 -10.04
N ILE A 7 7.72 15.54 -10.07
CA ILE A 7 6.59 14.74 -10.53
C ILE A 7 5.50 15.08 -9.51
N LYS A 8 4.58 15.97 -9.91
CA LYS A 8 3.32 16.08 -9.20
C LYS A 8 2.71 14.71 -9.35
N VAL A 9 2.81 13.93 -8.31
CA VAL A 9 2.07 12.70 -8.18
C VAL A 9 0.62 13.13 -8.25
N SER A 10 0.05 13.09 -9.45
CA SER A 10 -1.37 13.34 -9.60
C SER A 10 -2.08 12.35 -8.69
N PRO A 11 -2.86 12.83 -7.74
CA PRO A 11 -3.61 11.90 -6.92
C PRO A 11 -4.42 11.03 -7.87
N ILE A 12 -4.42 9.74 -7.61
CA ILE A 12 -5.21 8.72 -8.30
C ILE A 12 -6.69 8.91 -7.99
N TYR A 13 -7.04 10.03 -7.51
CA TYR A 13 -8.35 10.40 -7.08
C TYR A 13 -8.95 11.35 -8.08
N ASP A 14 -10.23 11.20 -8.31
CA ASP A 14 -11.05 12.24 -8.88
C ASP A 14 -10.54 13.60 -8.36
N GLU A 15 -10.32 14.60 -9.19
CA GLU A 15 -9.68 15.88 -8.88
C GLU A 15 -10.31 16.62 -7.69
N SER A 16 -11.40 16.09 -7.14
CA SER A 16 -12.05 16.59 -5.96
C SER A 16 -11.33 16.11 -4.70
N LEU A 17 -10.76 17.03 -3.96
CA LEU A 17 -10.31 16.82 -2.60
C LEU A 17 -11.51 16.74 -1.66
N ASP A 18 -11.39 15.96 -0.55
CA ASP A 18 -12.35 16.04 0.53
C ASP A 18 -12.23 17.40 1.25
N PHE A 19 -13.16 17.64 2.20
CA PHE A 19 -13.19 18.89 2.98
C PHE A 19 -11.88 19.18 3.73
N TYR A 20 -11.06 18.15 3.99
CA TYR A 20 -9.75 18.27 4.66
C TYR A 20 -8.59 18.39 3.68
N GLY A 21 -8.87 18.52 2.37
CA GLY A 21 -7.84 18.61 1.34
C GLY A 21 -7.16 17.26 1.03
N ASN A 22 -7.73 16.14 1.50
CA ASN A 22 -7.25 14.83 1.12
C ASN A 22 -7.88 14.42 -0.21
N PRO A 23 -7.12 13.74 -1.09
CA PRO A 23 -7.69 13.19 -2.30
C PRO A 23 -8.85 12.26 -1.93
N LYS A 24 -10.03 12.50 -2.50
CA LYS A 24 -11.09 11.51 -2.42
C LYS A 24 -10.65 10.24 -3.13
N PRO A 25 -10.89 9.06 -2.56
CA PRO A 25 -10.71 7.83 -3.32
C PRO A 25 -11.51 7.97 -4.62
N VAL A 26 -10.86 7.72 -5.76
CA VAL A 26 -11.57 7.49 -7.03
C VAL A 26 -12.70 6.59 -6.71
N GLU A 27 -13.94 7.06 -6.93
CA GLU A 27 -15.15 6.40 -6.51
C GLU A 27 -14.93 4.92 -6.26
N MET A 28 -14.65 4.56 -5.03
CA MET A 28 -14.67 3.17 -4.58
C MET A 28 -16.15 2.76 -4.57
N GLY A 29 -16.82 3.16 -5.64
CA GLY A 29 -18.10 2.71 -5.97
C GLY A 29 -17.97 1.23 -6.24
N ARG A 30 -18.39 0.40 -5.28
CA ARG A 30 -18.70 -1.03 -5.48
C ARG A 30 -17.69 -1.71 -6.43
N GLY A 31 -16.43 -1.79 -6.00
CA GLY A 31 -15.37 -2.44 -6.74
C GLY A 31 -15.04 -3.81 -6.17
N TYR A 32 -14.79 -4.74 -7.06
CA TYR A 32 -14.21 -6.02 -6.70
C TYR A 32 -12.69 -5.91 -6.75
N PHE A 33 -12.02 -6.51 -5.74
CA PHE A 33 -10.58 -6.63 -5.70
C PHE A 33 -10.20 -8.09 -5.52
N TYR A 34 -9.06 -8.46 -6.07
CA TYR A 34 -8.63 -9.84 -6.21
C TYR A 34 -7.31 -10.09 -5.49
N LYS A 35 -7.24 -11.21 -4.76
CA LYS A 35 -6.04 -11.66 -4.07
C LYS A 35 -5.68 -13.06 -4.49
N TYR A 36 -4.59 -13.19 -5.21
CA TYR A 36 -4.04 -14.45 -5.67
C TYR A 36 -3.25 -15.14 -4.55
N LYS A 37 -3.39 -16.45 -4.43
CA LYS A 37 -2.78 -17.26 -3.40
C LYS A 37 -2.31 -18.61 -3.95
N SER A 38 -1.05 -18.92 -3.70
CA SER A 38 -0.49 -20.25 -3.91
C SER A 38 -1.04 -21.23 -2.86
N LEU A 39 -1.10 -22.51 -3.23
CA LEU A 39 -1.51 -23.63 -2.38
C LEU A 39 -0.37 -24.65 -2.17
N THR A 40 0.90 -24.23 -2.32
CA THR A 40 2.03 -25.06 -1.92
C THR A 40 1.93 -25.41 -0.44
N SER A 41 2.57 -26.51 -0.02
CA SER A 41 2.52 -26.97 1.36
C SER A 41 2.88 -25.91 2.39
N GLU A 42 3.79 -24.98 2.03
CA GLU A 42 4.23 -23.87 2.89
C GLU A 42 3.18 -22.75 2.99
N LEU A 43 2.45 -22.48 1.90
CA LEU A 43 1.54 -21.33 1.80
C LEU A 43 0.07 -21.70 2.02
N LEU A 44 -0.28 -22.98 1.91
CA LEU A 44 -1.63 -23.49 2.17
C LEU A 44 -2.18 -23.09 3.55
N PRO A 45 -1.41 -23.15 4.65
CA PRO A 45 -1.90 -22.72 5.96
C PRO A 45 -2.41 -21.29 6.01
N HIS A 46 -1.75 -20.37 5.30
CA HIS A 46 -2.19 -18.97 5.21
C HIS A 46 -3.51 -18.82 4.45
N THR A 47 -3.70 -19.63 3.41
CA THR A 47 -4.95 -19.65 2.65
C THR A 47 -6.09 -20.26 3.45
N VAL A 48 -5.80 -21.32 4.20
CA VAL A 48 -6.75 -21.95 5.17
C VAL A 48 -7.19 -20.93 6.21
N GLU A 49 -6.28 -20.16 6.77
CA GLU A 49 -6.58 -19.10 7.75
C GLU A 49 -7.51 -18.03 7.19
N ILE A 50 -7.32 -17.63 5.92
CA ILE A 50 -8.22 -16.67 5.27
C ILE A 50 -9.66 -17.21 5.19
N ILE A 51 -9.84 -18.49 4.88
CA ILE A 51 -11.17 -19.10 4.74
C ILE A 51 -11.79 -19.36 6.11
N LYS A 52 -11.03 -19.99 7.01
CA LYS A 52 -11.51 -20.47 8.31
C LYS A 52 -11.70 -19.34 9.31
N ASP A 53 -10.66 -18.53 9.48
CA ASP A 53 -10.59 -17.56 10.55
C ASP A 53 -10.87 -16.13 10.03
N ARG A 54 -11.02 -15.97 8.72
CA ARG A 54 -11.21 -14.69 8.03
C ARG A 54 -10.14 -13.68 8.40
N LYS A 55 -8.89 -14.14 8.49
CA LYS A 55 -7.72 -13.31 8.77
C LYS A 55 -6.76 -13.34 7.59
N ILE A 56 -6.31 -12.18 7.16
CA ILE A 56 -5.33 -12.07 6.09
C ILE A 56 -4.07 -11.39 6.61
N PHE A 57 -2.93 -11.98 6.31
CA PHE A 57 -1.63 -11.44 6.68
C PHE A 57 -1.30 -10.23 5.81
N CYS A 58 -0.88 -9.14 6.47
CA CYS A 58 -0.50 -7.88 5.87
C CYS A 58 0.99 -7.63 6.16
N PRO A 59 1.87 -7.95 5.22
CA PRO A 59 3.31 -7.86 5.41
C PRO A 59 3.79 -6.45 5.69
N LYS A 60 4.95 -6.36 6.34
CA LYS A 60 5.80 -5.16 6.34
C LYS A 60 6.40 -4.92 4.96
N PRO A 61 6.88 -3.71 4.66
CA PRO A 61 7.59 -3.41 3.42
C PRO A 61 8.67 -4.44 3.06
N SER A 62 9.55 -4.80 3.99
CA SER A 62 10.64 -5.78 3.77
C SER A 62 10.18 -7.21 3.51
N GLN A 63 8.94 -7.52 3.81
CA GLN A 63 8.34 -8.84 3.61
C GLN A 63 7.57 -8.95 2.28
N THR A 64 7.50 -7.86 1.52
CA THR A 64 6.94 -7.86 0.17
C THR A 64 7.95 -8.42 -0.84
N ASN A 65 7.49 -8.79 -2.04
CA ASN A 65 8.39 -9.34 -3.07
C ASN A 65 9.42 -8.33 -3.58
N ASP A 66 9.12 -7.04 -3.50
CA ASP A 66 9.98 -5.95 -3.97
C ASP A 66 10.81 -5.35 -2.82
N LYS A 67 11.51 -6.19 -2.11
CA LYS A 67 12.14 -5.98 -0.80
C LYS A 67 12.98 -4.72 -0.62
N GLU A 68 13.64 -4.22 -1.65
CA GLU A 68 14.69 -3.21 -1.43
C GLU A 68 14.39 -1.83 -1.98
N GLU A 69 13.53 -1.72 -2.96
CA GLU A 69 13.33 -0.43 -3.65
C GLU A 69 12.00 0.25 -3.37
N GLU A 70 10.92 -0.49 -3.09
CA GLU A 70 9.57 0.06 -3.15
C GLU A 70 9.21 1.03 -2.03
N PHE A 71 9.75 0.85 -0.86
CA PHE A 71 9.32 1.62 0.30
C PHE A 71 10.41 2.55 0.87
N ARG A 72 11.50 2.74 0.12
CA ARG A 72 12.68 3.48 0.58
C ARG A 72 13.03 4.62 -0.38
N PRO A 73 12.20 5.67 -0.47
CA PRO A 73 12.55 6.83 -1.27
C PRO A 73 13.79 7.52 -0.70
N SER A 74 14.62 8.09 -1.55
CA SER A 74 15.68 9.00 -1.10
C SER A 74 15.07 10.27 -0.55
N VAL A 75 15.58 10.72 0.59
CA VAL A 75 15.17 11.99 1.20
C VAL A 75 15.97 13.12 0.56
N THR A 76 15.28 14.08 -0.03
CA THR A 76 15.89 15.21 -0.73
C THR A 76 15.39 16.53 -0.15
N VAL A 77 16.05 17.60 -0.54
CA VAL A 77 15.61 18.97 -0.26
C VAL A 77 15.52 19.74 -1.57
N GLY A 78 14.55 20.63 -1.66
CA GLY A 78 14.42 21.57 -2.77
C GLY A 78 15.46 22.71 -2.68
N ASP A 79 15.34 23.66 -3.59
CA ASP A 79 16.21 24.84 -3.65
C ASP A 79 15.86 25.82 -2.51
N TYR A 80 16.75 25.94 -1.52
CA TYR A 80 16.54 26.85 -0.37
C TYR A 80 16.66 28.33 -0.75
N SER A 81 17.16 28.64 -1.95
CA SER A 81 17.15 30.02 -2.48
C SER A 81 15.78 30.44 -3.02
N ASP A 82 14.91 29.48 -3.34
CA ASP A 82 13.50 29.75 -3.72
C ASP A 82 12.74 30.25 -2.48
N PRO A 83 12.17 31.46 -2.53
CA PRO A 83 11.42 32.04 -1.40
C PRO A 83 10.24 31.18 -0.94
N ILE A 84 9.56 30.47 -1.86
CA ILE A 84 8.44 29.59 -1.54
C ILE A 84 8.93 28.37 -0.78
N TYR A 85 10.00 27.74 -1.27
CA TYR A 85 10.60 26.60 -0.59
C TYR A 85 11.16 26.99 0.78
N LYS A 86 11.84 28.13 0.86
CA LYS A 86 12.37 28.67 2.12
C LYS A 86 11.27 28.89 3.17
N ALA A 87 10.12 29.42 2.76
CA ALA A 87 8.98 29.58 3.67
C ALA A 87 8.46 28.22 4.19
N ARG A 88 8.43 27.17 3.34
CA ARG A 88 8.09 25.78 3.73
C ARG A 88 9.08 25.22 4.74
N VAL A 89 10.39 25.40 4.51
CA VAL A 89 11.45 25.01 5.43
C VAL A 89 11.27 25.70 6.79
N HIS A 90 11.05 27.02 6.80
CA HIS A 90 10.83 27.77 8.04
C HIS A 90 9.62 27.23 8.83
N LYS A 91 8.52 26.95 8.15
CA LYS A 91 7.33 26.34 8.77
C LYS A 91 7.63 24.95 9.32
N TRP A 92 8.38 24.13 8.58
CA TRP A 92 8.79 22.80 9.00
C TRP A 92 9.70 22.83 10.22
N VAL A 93 10.75 23.68 10.24
CA VAL A 93 11.64 23.85 11.39
C VAL A 93 10.86 24.24 12.64
N ARG A 94 9.97 25.22 12.55
CA ARG A 94 9.13 25.65 13.67
C ARG A 94 8.31 24.49 14.24
N ARG A 95 7.66 23.72 13.39
CA ARG A 95 6.88 22.54 13.82
C ARG A 95 7.76 21.47 14.48
N THR A 96 8.94 21.24 13.92
CA THR A 96 9.88 20.23 14.44
C THR A 96 10.44 20.65 15.78
N VAL A 97 10.86 21.91 15.93
CA VAL A 97 11.36 22.45 17.20
C VAL A 97 10.26 22.45 18.26
N ALA A 98 9.04 22.86 17.93
CA ALA A 98 7.92 22.84 18.88
C ALA A 98 7.59 21.43 19.41
N ARG A 99 7.85 20.39 18.63
CA ARG A 99 7.65 18.98 19.04
C ARG A 99 8.79 18.42 19.88
N SER A 100 10.04 18.78 19.53
CA SER A 100 11.23 18.19 20.15
C SER A 100 11.81 19.03 21.30
N LYS A 101 11.60 20.34 21.28
CA LYS A 101 12.08 21.29 22.29
C LYS A 101 10.99 22.32 22.63
N PRO A 102 9.99 21.95 23.40
CA PRO A 102 8.85 22.85 23.69
C PRO A 102 9.23 24.13 24.43
N VAL A 103 10.49 24.24 24.90
CA VAL A 103 11.01 25.41 25.63
C VAL A 103 11.84 26.34 24.72
N ALA A 104 11.99 26.06 23.43
CA ALA A 104 12.74 26.94 22.53
C ALA A 104 11.99 28.26 22.33
N THR A 105 12.70 29.38 22.57
CA THR A 105 12.15 30.72 22.36
C THR A 105 12.11 31.07 20.87
N GLU A 106 11.20 31.98 20.50
CA GLU A 106 11.14 32.47 19.13
C GLU A 106 12.46 33.08 18.63
N ALA A 107 13.20 33.78 19.51
CA ALA A 107 14.52 34.31 19.21
C ALA A 107 15.54 33.22 18.86
N GLN A 108 15.53 32.10 19.57
CA GLN A 108 16.39 30.96 19.25
C GLN A 108 16.01 30.32 17.92
N ILE A 109 14.73 30.18 17.63
CA ILE A 109 14.25 29.66 16.35
C ILE A 109 14.68 30.58 15.20
N GLN A 110 14.48 31.90 15.33
CA GLN A 110 14.89 32.88 14.33
C GLN A 110 16.41 32.88 14.10
N HIS A 111 17.20 32.77 15.15
CA HIS A 111 18.65 32.65 15.01
C HIS A 111 19.03 31.40 14.22
N GLN A 112 18.46 30.23 14.53
CA GLN A 112 18.71 29.00 13.78
C GLN A 112 18.32 29.15 12.30
N LEU A 113 17.18 29.74 12.01
CA LEU A 113 16.72 29.98 10.64
C LEU A 113 17.62 30.97 9.87
N SER A 114 18.24 31.94 10.56
CA SER A 114 19.11 32.93 9.92
C SER A 114 20.45 32.36 9.47
N ILE A 115 20.93 31.29 10.10
CA ILE A 115 22.20 30.63 9.78
C ILE A 115 22.05 29.36 8.94
N LEU A 116 20.82 28.90 8.72
CA LEU A 116 20.52 27.68 7.97
C LEU A 116 20.90 27.82 6.50
N THR A 117 21.66 26.85 5.98
CA THR A 117 22.12 26.80 4.60
C THR A 117 21.52 25.62 3.84
N GLN A 118 21.67 25.60 2.51
CA GLN A 118 21.31 24.46 1.65
C GLN A 118 22.06 23.20 2.09
N ASN A 119 23.37 23.31 2.36
CA ASN A 119 24.20 22.18 2.75
C ASN A 119 23.76 21.58 4.09
N ASP A 120 23.33 22.41 5.05
CA ASP A 120 22.80 21.92 6.33
C ASP A 120 21.54 21.10 6.14
N LEU A 121 20.63 21.55 5.27
CA LEU A 121 19.39 20.82 4.94
C LEU A 121 19.69 19.50 4.24
N GLU A 122 20.61 19.48 3.28
CA GLU A 122 21.02 18.25 2.59
C GLU A 122 21.72 17.27 3.54
N GLY A 123 22.59 17.77 4.40
CA GLY A 123 23.24 16.97 5.45
C GLY A 123 22.21 16.35 6.39
N TYR A 124 21.23 17.15 6.81
CA TYR A 124 20.15 16.69 7.69
C TYR A 124 19.24 15.65 7.00
N ALA A 125 18.91 15.86 5.72
CA ALA A 125 18.12 14.90 4.94
C ALA A 125 18.81 13.53 4.86
N LYS A 126 20.13 13.50 4.56
CA LYS A 126 20.95 12.27 4.55
C LYS A 126 21.00 11.57 5.91
N GLN A 127 21.08 12.36 6.98
CA GLN A 127 21.09 11.81 8.33
C GLN A 127 19.75 11.18 8.71
N LEU A 128 18.63 11.78 8.29
CA LEU A 128 17.28 11.31 8.60
C LEU A 128 16.84 10.13 7.73
N GLU A 129 17.36 9.97 6.53
CA GLU A 129 16.90 8.96 5.58
C GLU A 129 16.83 7.54 6.19
N PRO A 130 17.85 7.03 6.91
CA PRO A 130 17.77 5.71 7.55
C PRO A 130 16.70 5.62 8.64
N GLU A 131 16.39 6.71 9.33
CA GLU A 131 15.38 6.76 10.37
C GLU A 131 13.96 6.69 9.72
N TYR A 132 13.75 7.41 8.62
CA TYR A 132 12.53 7.34 7.85
C TYR A 132 12.28 5.95 7.28
N HIS A 133 13.30 5.31 6.70
CA HIS A 133 13.15 3.94 6.20
C HIS A 133 12.76 2.98 7.33
N ARG A 134 13.32 3.16 8.51
CA ARG A 134 12.99 2.36 9.70
C ARG A 134 11.58 2.62 10.20
N GLU A 135 11.14 3.88 10.19
CA GLU A 135 9.77 4.24 10.56
C GLU A 135 8.75 3.64 9.58
N ILE A 136 8.98 3.75 8.27
CA ILE A 136 8.14 3.15 7.24
C ILE A 136 8.04 1.63 7.43
N GLU A 137 9.17 0.97 7.62
CA GLU A 137 9.25 -0.49 7.86
C GLU A 137 8.47 -0.91 9.09
N ASN A 138 8.60 -0.18 10.18
CA ASN A 138 7.94 -0.52 11.43
C ASN A 138 6.45 -0.20 11.42
N ARG A 139 6.05 0.84 10.71
CA ARG A 139 4.71 1.40 10.76
C ARG A 139 3.76 0.83 9.72
N TYR A 140 4.23 0.59 8.49
CA TYR A 140 3.34 0.19 7.41
C TYR A 140 3.08 -1.30 7.38
N ARG A 141 1.82 -1.66 7.09
CA ARG A 141 1.35 -3.00 6.78
C ARG A 141 0.56 -2.93 5.49
N ILE A 142 0.87 -3.82 4.56
CA ILE A 142 0.42 -3.71 3.17
C ILE A 142 -0.46 -4.91 2.81
N LEU A 143 -1.65 -4.64 2.31
CA LEU A 143 -2.44 -5.65 1.61
C LEU A 143 -2.50 -5.29 0.13
N SER A 144 -1.75 -6.03 -0.68
CA SER A 144 -1.73 -5.91 -2.14
C SER A 144 -2.86 -6.70 -2.76
N LEU A 145 -3.56 -6.08 -3.68
CA LEU A 145 -4.73 -6.57 -4.40
C LEU A 145 -4.59 -6.22 -5.88
N SER A 146 -5.42 -6.79 -6.74
CA SER A 146 -5.56 -6.37 -8.14
C SER A 146 -7.03 -6.05 -8.44
N ASP A 147 -7.31 -5.31 -9.51
CA ASP A 147 -8.68 -5.01 -9.94
C ASP A 147 -9.21 -5.98 -11.02
N ILE A 148 -8.43 -6.99 -11.41
CA ILE A 148 -8.81 -7.97 -12.43
C ILE A 148 -8.63 -9.43 -11.96
N PRO A 149 -9.57 -10.33 -12.31
CA PRO A 149 -9.52 -11.74 -11.93
C PRO A 149 -8.71 -12.62 -12.89
N ASP A 150 -8.45 -12.14 -14.10
CA ASP A 150 -7.88 -12.90 -15.23
C ASP A 150 -6.46 -12.49 -15.58
N ASN A 151 -5.74 -11.95 -14.60
CA ASN A 151 -4.36 -11.55 -14.80
C ASN A 151 -3.43 -12.78 -14.85
N HIS A 152 -3.01 -13.15 -16.07
CA HIS A 152 -2.11 -14.29 -16.29
C HIS A 152 -0.81 -14.16 -15.49
N HIS A 153 -0.24 -12.95 -15.42
CA HIS A 153 0.99 -12.68 -14.66
C HIS A 153 0.80 -12.98 -13.16
N LEU A 154 -0.33 -12.57 -12.59
CA LEU A 154 -0.63 -12.84 -11.17
C LEU A 154 -0.97 -14.31 -10.91
N TRP A 155 -1.67 -14.97 -11.83
CA TRP A 155 -1.89 -16.41 -11.74
C TRP A 155 -0.58 -17.20 -11.79
N ALA A 156 0.36 -16.79 -12.66
CA ALA A 156 1.65 -17.44 -12.78
C ALA A 156 2.50 -17.26 -11.51
N ASN A 157 2.63 -16.01 -11.02
CA ASN A 157 3.60 -15.68 -9.99
C ASN A 157 3.07 -15.83 -8.55
N TYR A 158 1.75 -15.66 -8.32
CA TYR A 158 1.16 -15.63 -6.98
C TYR A 158 0.15 -16.74 -6.71
N ALA A 159 -0.29 -17.45 -7.74
CA ALA A 159 -1.21 -18.58 -7.62
C ALA A 159 -0.63 -19.87 -8.26
N ASP A 160 0.69 -20.02 -8.19
CA ASP A 160 1.41 -21.24 -8.53
C ASP A 160 1.08 -21.74 -9.94
N ASN A 161 1.17 -20.83 -10.91
CA ASN A 161 0.86 -21.10 -12.31
C ASN A 161 -0.50 -21.80 -12.49
N TYR A 162 -1.56 -21.20 -11.93
CA TYR A 162 -2.94 -21.70 -11.90
C TYR A 162 -3.17 -22.96 -11.05
N ALA A 163 -2.21 -23.40 -10.23
CA ALA A 163 -2.44 -24.45 -9.24
C ALA A 163 -3.01 -23.91 -7.92
N GLY A 164 -3.06 -22.60 -7.77
CA GLY A 164 -3.58 -21.88 -6.62
C GLY A 164 -5.03 -21.43 -6.76
N ILE A 165 -5.37 -20.41 -5.98
CA ILE A 165 -6.71 -19.79 -5.97
C ILE A 165 -6.62 -18.26 -6.02
N CYS A 166 -7.75 -17.62 -6.36
CA CYS A 166 -7.90 -16.19 -6.26
C CYS A 166 -9.16 -15.86 -5.46
N PHE A 167 -9.02 -15.09 -4.38
CA PHE A 167 -10.15 -14.53 -3.65
C PHE A 167 -10.66 -13.28 -4.36
N GLN A 168 -11.98 -13.16 -4.46
CA GLN A 168 -12.66 -11.94 -4.84
C GLN A 168 -13.24 -11.28 -3.58
N PHE A 169 -12.85 -10.05 -3.32
CA PHE A 169 -13.36 -9.25 -2.22
C PHE A 169 -14.17 -8.07 -2.75
N PHE A 170 -15.18 -7.67 -2.00
CA PHE A 170 -15.95 -6.48 -2.25
C PHE A 170 -15.65 -5.44 -1.16
N PHE A 171 -14.67 -4.58 -1.39
CA PHE A 171 -14.34 -3.53 -0.44
C PHE A 171 -15.25 -2.32 -0.59
N THR A 172 -15.61 -1.76 0.55
CA THR A 172 -16.36 -0.51 0.66
C THR A 172 -15.55 0.52 1.45
N PRO A 173 -15.72 1.82 1.21
CA PRO A 173 -15.04 2.87 1.96
C PRO A 173 -15.27 2.80 3.47
N LYS A 174 -16.40 2.21 3.90
CA LYS A 174 -16.71 1.98 5.32
C LYS A 174 -15.76 0.99 5.99
N PHE A 175 -15.18 0.06 5.22
CA PHE A 175 -14.24 -0.91 5.76
C PHE A 175 -12.82 -0.36 5.76
N SER A 176 -12.34 0.10 4.63
CA SER A 176 -11.03 0.73 4.48
C SER A 176 -10.87 1.34 3.08
N THR A 177 -9.89 2.21 2.92
CA THR A 177 -9.52 2.76 1.63
C THR A 177 -8.45 1.90 0.96
N VAL A 178 -8.70 1.55 -0.29
CA VAL A 178 -7.77 0.84 -1.16
C VAL A 178 -7.30 1.81 -2.24
N TYR A 179 -5.99 1.96 -2.38
CA TYR A 179 -5.37 2.93 -3.26
C TYR A 179 -4.75 2.25 -4.48
N ARG A 180 -4.94 2.82 -5.65
CA ARG A 180 -4.26 2.35 -6.85
C ARG A 180 -2.78 2.69 -6.80
N VAL A 181 -1.91 1.73 -7.14
CA VAL A 181 -0.47 1.94 -7.28
C VAL A 181 -0.17 2.73 -8.54
N GLN A 182 0.73 3.71 -8.42
CA GLN A 182 1.25 4.48 -9.54
C GLN A 182 2.51 3.83 -10.09
N TYR A 183 2.53 3.60 -11.39
CA TYR A 183 3.69 3.02 -12.06
C TYR A 183 4.55 4.12 -12.65
N VAL A 184 5.84 4.12 -12.30
CA VAL A 184 6.80 5.15 -12.68
C VAL A 184 8.10 4.56 -13.21
N LYS A 185 8.77 5.29 -14.10
CA LYS A 185 10.10 4.90 -14.60
C LYS A 185 11.19 4.98 -13.54
N ARG A 186 11.08 5.97 -12.68
CA ARG A 186 12.00 6.20 -11.55
C ARG A 186 11.19 6.53 -10.32
N ARG A 187 11.63 6.06 -9.17
CA ARG A 187 10.98 6.37 -7.91
C ARG A 187 11.01 7.85 -7.62
N PRO A 188 9.93 8.38 -7.03
CA PRO A 188 9.94 9.74 -6.52
C PRO A 188 10.89 9.84 -5.35
N ASN A 189 11.61 10.94 -5.26
CA ASN A 189 12.28 11.33 -4.04
C ASN A 189 11.24 11.88 -3.06
N TRP A 190 11.53 11.77 -1.78
CA TRP A 190 10.72 12.36 -0.74
C TRP A 190 11.35 13.67 -0.27
N ASP A 191 10.63 14.75 -0.41
CA ASP A 191 11.08 16.07 0.05
C ASP A 191 11.02 16.14 1.59
N LEU A 192 12.14 16.52 2.23
CA LEU A 192 12.26 16.63 3.69
C LEU A 192 11.16 17.50 4.32
N VAL A 193 10.73 18.56 3.63
CA VAL A 193 9.75 19.51 4.13
C VAL A 193 8.36 19.30 3.55
N CYS A 194 8.13 18.16 2.88
CA CYS A 194 6.81 17.85 2.37
C CYS A 194 5.77 17.84 3.50
N ASP A 195 4.57 18.23 3.18
CA ASP A 195 3.46 18.08 4.11
C ASP A 195 3.14 16.59 4.26
N GLN A 196 3.19 16.11 5.49
CA GLN A 196 2.94 14.72 5.84
C GLN A 196 1.52 14.31 5.40
N GLY A 197 1.35 13.06 5.01
CA GLY A 197 0.08 12.50 4.62
C GLY A 197 0.11 11.79 3.28
N MET A 198 -0.73 12.20 2.33
CA MET A 198 -0.85 11.51 1.03
C MET A 198 0.42 11.62 0.16
N GLU A 199 1.17 12.71 0.23
CA GLU A 199 2.45 12.83 -0.50
C GLU A 199 3.45 11.79 -0.01
N THR A 200 3.60 11.65 1.30
CA THR A 200 4.45 10.62 1.91
C THR A 200 3.97 9.22 1.51
N LEU A 201 2.67 8.95 1.65
CA LEU A 201 2.10 7.65 1.30
C LEU A 201 2.31 7.33 -0.18
N SER A 202 2.11 8.32 -1.06
CA SER A 202 2.33 8.17 -2.50
C SER A 202 3.79 7.86 -2.83
N ALA A 203 4.73 8.62 -2.27
CA ALA A 203 6.16 8.42 -2.52
C ALA A 203 6.70 7.11 -1.96
N THR A 204 6.11 6.59 -0.88
CA THR A 204 6.60 5.40 -0.16
C THR A 204 5.86 4.12 -0.53
N ALA A 205 4.54 4.12 -0.38
CA ALA A 205 3.76 2.88 -0.44
C ALA A 205 2.87 2.73 -1.68
N LEU A 206 2.64 3.81 -2.44
CA LEU A 206 1.74 3.78 -3.59
C LEU A 206 2.44 3.97 -4.93
N THR A 207 3.75 3.85 -4.98
CA THR A 207 4.54 3.94 -6.21
C THR A 207 5.28 2.64 -6.46
N LYS A 208 5.26 2.16 -7.71
CA LYS A 208 5.94 0.94 -8.18
C LYS A 208 6.59 1.18 -9.53
N LEU A 209 7.68 0.47 -9.85
CA LEU A 209 8.33 0.62 -11.15
C LEU A 209 7.44 0.08 -12.29
N GLU A 210 7.49 0.72 -13.46
CA GLU A 210 6.68 0.37 -14.65
C GLU A 210 6.78 -1.09 -15.07
N LYS A 211 7.90 -1.76 -14.81
CA LYS A 211 8.07 -3.21 -15.10
C LYS A 211 6.99 -4.10 -14.46
N TRP A 212 6.29 -3.60 -13.45
CA TRP A 212 5.24 -4.31 -12.70
C TRP A 212 3.81 -3.84 -13.05
N GLN A 213 3.65 -2.97 -14.05
CA GLN A 213 2.35 -2.37 -14.38
C GLN A 213 1.25 -3.38 -14.71
N ASP A 214 1.66 -4.57 -15.20
CA ASP A 214 0.73 -5.65 -15.54
C ASP A 214 0.04 -6.24 -14.31
N GLU A 215 0.55 -6.00 -13.10
CA GLU A 215 -0.12 -6.44 -11.88
C GLU A 215 -1.40 -5.63 -11.59
N ARG A 216 -1.53 -4.43 -12.13
CA ARG A 216 -2.68 -3.54 -11.88
C ARG A 216 -2.99 -3.46 -10.38
N GLU A 217 -1.94 -3.20 -9.60
CA GLU A 217 -1.98 -3.31 -8.16
C GLU A 217 -2.77 -2.20 -7.50
N TYR A 218 -3.50 -2.59 -6.48
CA TYR A 218 -4.10 -1.71 -5.47
C TYR A 218 -3.57 -2.10 -4.09
N ARG A 219 -3.39 -1.12 -3.22
CA ARG A 219 -2.88 -1.34 -1.86
C ARG A 219 -3.82 -0.78 -0.82
N MET A 220 -4.14 -1.59 0.17
CA MET A 220 -4.61 -1.11 1.46
C MET A 220 -3.37 -0.93 2.33
N VAL A 221 -3.08 0.31 2.70
CA VAL A 221 -1.94 0.64 3.55
C VAL A 221 -2.46 0.96 4.94
N MET A 222 -2.04 0.17 5.90
CA MET A 222 -2.43 0.29 7.29
C MET A 222 -1.25 0.72 8.13
N SER A 223 -1.52 1.37 9.25
CA SER A 223 -0.50 1.78 10.21
C SER A 223 -0.54 0.91 11.45
N GLU A 224 0.62 0.57 11.98
CA GLU A 224 0.77 -0.08 13.28
C GLU A 224 1.70 0.78 14.14
N PRO A 225 1.23 1.34 15.28
CA PRO A 225 -0.14 1.20 15.79
C PRO A 225 -1.19 1.82 14.86
N ALA A 226 -2.41 1.32 14.96
CA ALA A 226 -3.52 1.78 14.12
C ALA A 226 -3.77 3.29 14.31
N LEU A 227 -4.06 3.96 13.21
CA LEU A 227 -4.56 5.34 13.26
C LEU A 227 -5.99 5.36 13.83
N PRO A 228 -6.44 6.48 14.43
CA PRO A 228 -7.84 6.64 14.82
C PRO A 228 -8.75 6.28 13.62
N TYR A 229 -9.73 5.41 13.86
CA TYR A 229 -10.67 4.91 12.84
C TYR A 229 -10.07 4.05 11.72
N GLY A 230 -8.77 3.72 11.79
CA GLY A 230 -8.13 2.79 10.87
C GLY A 230 -8.37 1.31 11.24
N PRO A 231 -8.15 0.39 10.29
CA PRO A 231 -8.21 -1.04 10.56
C PRO A 231 -7.20 -1.44 11.64
N VAL A 232 -7.65 -2.24 12.60
CA VAL A 232 -6.78 -2.79 13.65
C VAL A 232 -6.21 -4.12 13.18
N LEU A 233 -4.91 -4.26 13.32
CA LEU A 233 -4.18 -5.49 13.04
C LEU A 233 -3.84 -6.19 14.36
N ILE A 234 -3.90 -7.52 14.34
CA ILE A 234 -3.42 -8.37 15.42
C ILE A 234 -2.40 -9.32 14.81
N ASP A 235 -1.16 -9.28 15.26
CA ASP A 235 -0.05 -10.07 14.71
C ASP A 235 0.08 -9.90 13.18
N GLN A 236 0.06 -8.67 12.70
CA GLN A 236 0.07 -8.31 11.28
C GLN A 236 -1.10 -8.90 10.47
N LYS A 237 -2.17 -9.31 11.10
CA LYS A 237 -3.35 -9.89 10.43
C LYS A 237 -4.54 -8.99 10.53
N LEU A 238 -5.18 -8.78 9.39
CA LEU A 238 -6.42 -8.04 9.25
C LEU A 238 -7.61 -9.01 9.31
N ALA A 239 -8.55 -8.75 10.23
CA ALA A 239 -9.81 -9.47 10.25
C ALA A 239 -10.73 -9.00 9.11
N LEU A 240 -11.23 -9.94 8.32
CA LEU A 240 -12.11 -9.69 7.18
C LEU A 240 -13.55 -10.07 7.54
N PRO A 241 -14.49 -9.13 7.64
CA PRO A 241 -15.90 -9.44 7.74
C PRO A 241 -16.38 -10.37 6.62
N ILE A 242 -17.29 -11.28 6.92
CA ILE A 242 -17.74 -12.30 5.95
C ILE A 242 -18.37 -11.70 4.69
N ASN A 243 -19.02 -10.56 4.83
CA ASN A 243 -19.67 -9.84 3.73
C ASN A 243 -18.69 -9.19 2.74
N LEU A 244 -17.39 -9.20 3.03
CA LEU A 244 -16.37 -8.79 2.06
C LEU A 244 -16.05 -9.88 1.05
N PHE A 245 -16.30 -11.15 1.38
CA PHE A 245 -16.03 -12.26 0.45
C PHE A 245 -17.11 -12.32 -0.63
N ALA A 246 -16.71 -12.12 -1.87
CA ALA A 246 -17.60 -12.10 -3.03
C ALA A 246 -17.44 -13.33 -3.93
N GLY A 247 -16.30 -14.03 -3.85
CA GLY A 247 -16.06 -15.25 -4.64
C GLY A 247 -14.70 -15.87 -4.36
N ILE A 248 -14.55 -17.13 -4.73
CA ILE A 248 -13.27 -17.86 -4.75
C ILE A 248 -13.13 -18.49 -6.15
N TYR A 249 -12.01 -18.22 -6.80
CA TYR A 249 -11.68 -18.77 -8.11
C TYR A 249 -10.61 -19.83 -7.93
N LEU A 250 -10.87 -21.05 -8.39
CA LEU A 250 -9.93 -22.16 -8.41
C LEU A 250 -9.20 -22.17 -9.74
N GLY A 251 -7.88 -22.17 -9.73
CA GLY A 251 -7.10 -22.26 -10.95
C GLY A 251 -7.27 -23.63 -11.63
N HIS A 252 -7.18 -23.69 -12.95
CA HIS A 252 -7.42 -24.91 -13.75
C HIS A 252 -6.37 -26.02 -13.52
N ARG A 253 -5.25 -25.70 -12.87
CA ARG A 253 -4.21 -26.66 -12.50
C ARG A 253 -4.24 -27.07 -11.02
N ILE A 254 -5.28 -26.65 -10.29
CA ILE A 254 -5.40 -27.04 -8.88
C ILE A 254 -5.44 -28.56 -8.73
N THR A 255 -4.69 -29.10 -7.78
CA THR A 255 -4.76 -30.54 -7.50
C THR A 255 -6.10 -30.93 -6.90
N GLN A 256 -6.54 -32.18 -7.13
CA GLN A 256 -7.80 -32.66 -6.57
C GLN A 256 -7.80 -32.61 -5.05
N GLU A 257 -6.66 -32.85 -4.42
CA GLU A 257 -6.49 -32.77 -2.97
C GLU A 257 -6.75 -31.34 -2.47
N ASN A 258 -6.03 -30.35 -3.00
CA ASN A 258 -6.21 -28.94 -2.64
C ASN A 258 -7.62 -28.44 -2.93
N LYS A 259 -8.19 -28.84 -4.07
CA LYS A 259 -9.58 -28.53 -4.41
C LYS A 259 -10.54 -29.05 -3.34
N ASN A 260 -10.40 -30.29 -2.92
CA ASN A 260 -11.26 -30.89 -1.88
C ASN A 260 -11.12 -30.15 -0.54
N ILE A 261 -9.90 -29.77 -0.15
CA ILE A 261 -9.63 -28.99 1.06
C ILE A 261 -10.37 -27.64 0.97
N ILE A 262 -10.18 -26.88 -0.12
CA ILE A 262 -10.79 -25.55 -0.29
C ILE A 262 -12.30 -25.64 -0.31
N LEU A 263 -12.89 -26.58 -1.05
CA LEU A 263 -14.35 -26.77 -1.12
C LEU A 263 -14.96 -27.11 0.25
N LYS A 264 -14.32 -28.01 1.00
CA LYS A 264 -14.75 -28.39 2.36
C LYS A 264 -14.74 -27.18 3.30
N LEU A 265 -13.62 -26.43 3.32
CA LEU A 265 -13.48 -25.26 4.17
C LEU A 265 -14.45 -24.14 3.79
N ALA A 266 -14.60 -23.85 2.50
CA ALA A 266 -15.51 -22.83 2.04
C ALA A 266 -16.96 -23.17 2.37
N LYS A 267 -17.39 -24.42 2.18
CA LYS A 267 -18.73 -24.89 2.57
C LYS A 267 -18.99 -24.71 4.07
N GLN A 268 -17.98 -24.91 4.91
CA GLN A 268 -18.09 -24.82 6.36
C GLN A 268 -18.06 -23.38 6.88
N HIS A 269 -17.18 -22.53 6.34
CA HIS A 269 -16.87 -21.23 6.91
C HIS A 269 -17.35 -20.01 6.08
N LEU A 270 -17.60 -20.23 4.78
CA LEU A 270 -18.04 -19.21 3.81
C LEU A 270 -19.22 -19.75 2.95
N PRO A 271 -20.31 -20.28 3.54
CA PRO A 271 -21.33 -21.07 2.83
C PRO A 271 -22.09 -20.27 1.75
N SER A 272 -22.12 -18.94 1.85
CA SER A 272 -22.77 -18.06 0.87
C SER A 272 -21.83 -17.51 -0.20
N VAL A 273 -20.54 -17.83 -0.14
CA VAL A 273 -19.55 -17.34 -1.10
C VAL A 273 -19.47 -18.26 -2.30
N PRO A 274 -19.76 -17.81 -3.53
CA PRO A 274 -19.70 -18.64 -4.72
C PRO A 274 -18.28 -19.06 -5.05
N ILE A 275 -18.15 -20.30 -5.55
CA ILE A 275 -16.87 -20.84 -6.00
C ILE A 275 -16.92 -21.08 -7.50
N TYR A 276 -15.87 -20.67 -8.17
CA TYR A 276 -15.71 -20.74 -9.61
C TYR A 276 -14.48 -21.54 -10.00
N GLU A 277 -14.51 -22.21 -11.11
CA GLU A 277 -13.33 -22.74 -11.79
C GLU A 277 -12.92 -21.85 -12.94
N VAL A 278 -11.64 -21.53 -13.01
CA VAL A 278 -11.05 -20.82 -14.14
C VAL A 278 -10.67 -21.85 -15.20
N ALA A 279 -11.24 -21.73 -16.39
CA ALA A 279 -10.86 -22.58 -17.52
C ALA A 279 -9.55 -22.07 -18.16
N GLU A 280 -8.87 -22.94 -18.91
CA GLU A 280 -7.63 -22.61 -19.63
C GLU A 280 -7.82 -21.47 -20.65
N THR A 281 -9.01 -21.36 -21.19
CA THR A 281 -9.44 -20.34 -22.17
C THR A 281 -10.59 -19.51 -21.60
N MET A 282 -10.43 -18.86 -20.46
CA MET A 282 -11.55 -18.12 -19.84
C MET A 282 -12.92 -18.24 -20.55
N PRO A 283 -13.85 -19.04 -20.06
CA PRO A 283 -14.87 -18.56 -19.17
C PRO A 283 -14.86 -19.27 -17.81
N VAL A 284 -15.29 -18.54 -16.81
CA VAL A 284 -15.38 -18.97 -15.42
C VAL A 284 -16.67 -19.76 -15.23
N LYS A 285 -16.59 -21.01 -14.73
CA LYS A 285 -17.75 -21.82 -14.42
C LYS A 285 -18.01 -21.81 -12.91
N ARG A 286 -19.22 -21.44 -12.49
CA ARG A 286 -19.64 -21.59 -11.09
C ARG A 286 -19.82 -23.07 -10.77
N ILE A 287 -19.28 -23.53 -9.63
CA ILE A 287 -19.33 -24.93 -9.19
C ILE A 287 -19.96 -25.12 -7.80
N LEU A 288 -20.16 -24.03 -7.07
CA LEU A 288 -20.82 -24.01 -5.76
C LEU A 288 -21.54 -22.68 -5.52
#